data_df77c13fce4927df094733e8f340811d
#
_entry.id   df77c13fce4927df094733e8f340811d
#
_cell.length_a   1.000
_cell.length_b   1.000
_cell.length_c   1.000
_cell.angle_alpha   90.00
_cell.angle_beta   90.00
_cell.angle_gamma   90.00
#
_symmetry.space_group_name_H-M   'P 1'
#
loop_
_entity.id
_entity.type
_entity.pdbx_description
1 polymer ?
#
loop_
_entity_poly.entity_id
_entity_poly.type
_entity_poly.pdbx_seq_one_letter_code
_entity_poly.pdbx_strand_id
1 'polypeptide(L)'
;LYTGMAGFRYRLACAIPAVTACRASPGDEKIFCLDKQRSRIAGQCTETCPQTPGKSPTRMTDTIGDTPVQRKTKIVATIGPACNTVSKLVAMIRAGMNVARLNLSHGDLDGHREQIKRLREASEQAGRSIAIMVDTRGIEIRTGAVEGGSVDLQTDATFTLYTDERVGNAQGVSVTYRKLPEEVRTDTPILLDDGAIELAVSDVSDGAIHCRVLHGGRLGNSKSVNLPETRLALSAVSPENREDVKRELGFAAENDVDYIAASFIQTADDVTKMREILIENDVNIPIIAKIENKAGVKNLLEIVSVADGIMVARGDMGVELPLADVPATQKHIIRTT
;
A
#
# COMPACT_ATOMS: atom_id res chain seq x y z
N LEU A 1 -17.63 18.24 36.48
CA LEU A 1 -18.73 17.94 35.51
C LEU A 1 -18.17 18.02 34.09
N TYR A 2 -17.60 16.91 33.61
CA TYR A 2 -17.23 16.70 32.20
C TYR A 2 -18.14 15.61 31.66
N THR A 3 -19.06 15.99 30.83
CA THR A 3 -19.90 15.05 30.07
C THR A 3 -19.15 14.60 28.83
N GLY A 4 -18.97 13.29 28.71
CA GLY A 4 -18.24 12.62 27.63
C GLY A 4 -18.91 12.79 26.27
N MET A 5 -18.13 13.05 25.26
CA MET A 5 -18.46 12.78 23.86
C MET A 5 -18.00 11.35 23.51
N ALA A 6 -18.97 10.45 23.40
CA ALA A 6 -18.73 9.12 22.84
C ALA A 6 -18.50 9.26 21.32
N GLY A 7 -17.25 9.15 20.89
CA GLY A 7 -16.89 9.06 19.47
C GLY A 7 -17.30 7.69 18.93
N PHE A 8 -18.26 7.66 18.01
CA PHE A 8 -18.59 6.46 17.25
C PHE A 8 -17.42 6.13 16.32
N ARG A 9 -16.73 5.05 16.62
CA ARG A 9 -15.71 4.46 15.71
C ARG A 9 -16.42 3.54 14.73
N TYR A 10 -16.34 3.86 13.45
CA TYR A 10 -16.81 2.96 12.39
C TYR A 10 -15.67 1.98 12.06
N ARG A 11 -15.97 0.69 12.13
CA ARG A 11 -15.07 -0.38 11.68
C ARG A 11 -15.40 -0.75 10.25
N LEU A 12 -14.37 -0.87 9.42
CA LEU A 12 -14.50 -1.32 8.05
C LEU A 12 -14.04 -2.77 7.91
N ALA A 13 -14.91 -3.62 7.45
CA ALA A 13 -14.58 -4.98 7.04
C ALA A 13 -15.32 -5.35 5.75
N CYS A 14 -14.62 -5.81 4.74
CA CYS A 14 -15.23 -6.35 3.53
C CYS A 14 -14.41 -7.48 2.91
N ALA A 15 -15.09 -8.58 2.60
CA ALA A 15 -14.57 -9.69 1.81
C ALA A 15 -14.94 -9.51 0.33
N ILE A 16 -14.00 -9.70 -0.61
CA ILE A 16 -14.23 -9.50 -2.04
C ILE A 16 -13.76 -10.69 -2.87
N PRO A 17 -14.53 -11.13 -3.89
CA PRO A 17 -14.01 -11.93 -4.99
C PRO A 17 -13.16 -11.07 -5.94
N ALA A 18 -12.11 -11.66 -6.48
CA ALA A 18 -11.15 -11.03 -7.37
C ALA A 18 -11.81 -10.45 -8.63
N VAL A 19 -11.53 -9.18 -8.94
CA VAL A 19 -11.87 -8.56 -10.21
C VAL A 19 -10.57 -8.32 -10.97
N THR A 20 -10.54 -8.80 -12.22
CA THR A 20 -9.40 -8.69 -13.13
C THR A 20 -9.08 -7.23 -13.43
N ALA A 21 -7.92 -6.75 -13.03
CA ALA A 21 -7.38 -5.45 -13.40
C ALA A 21 -6.52 -5.57 -14.65
N CYS A 22 -6.38 -4.50 -15.42
CA CYS A 22 -5.42 -4.41 -16.52
C CYS A 22 -4.03 -4.90 -16.07
N ARG A 23 -3.38 -5.71 -16.89
CA ARG A 23 -2.04 -6.24 -16.65
C ARG A 23 -1.07 -5.09 -16.39
N ALA A 24 -0.68 -4.93 -15.14
CA ALA A 24 0.52 -4.27 -14.71
C ALA A 24 1.55 -5.34 -14.35
N SER A 25 2.82 -4.97 -14.31
CA SER A 25 3.95 -5.86 -14.02
C SER A 25 3.77 -6.72 -12.77
N PRO A 26 4.44 -7.89 -12.66
CA PRO A 26 4.33 -8.74 -11.47
C PRO A 26 4.79 -7.98 -10.22
N GLY A 27 3.93 -7.86 -9.23
CA GLY A 27 4.20 -7.18 -7.95
C GLY A 27 3.08 -6.27 -7.44
N ASP A 28 2.13 -5.86 -8.27
CA ASP A 28 1.08 -4.92 -7.84
C ASP A 28 -0.08 -5.61 -7.09
N GLU A 29 -0.26 -5.19 -5.89
CA GLU A 29 -1.22 -5.69 -4.91
C GLU A 29 -2.66 -5.19 -5.08
N LYS A 30 -3.59 -6.04 -4.75
CA LYS A 30 -5.00 -5.85 -5.13
C LYS A 30 -5.90 -6.28 -4.01
N ILE A 31 -6.48 -5.51 -3.25
CA ILE A 31 -7.80 -5.73 -2.64
C ILE A 31 -8.06 -4.72 -1.55
N PHE A 32 -9.15 -4.05 -1.71
CA PHE A 32 -9.52 -3.04 -0.77
C PHE A 32 -11.04 -2.83 -0.70
N CYS A 33 -11.58 -2.66 0.47
CA CYS A 33 -12.98 -2.32 0.66
C CYS A 33 -13.18 -1.16 1.62
N LEU A 34 -13.83 -0.10 1.15
CA LEU A 34 -14.19 1.05 1.94
C LEU A 34 -15.72 1.24 1.91
N ASP A 35 -16.36 1.27 3.07
CA ASP A 35 -17.75 1.69 3.20
C ASP A 35 -17.83 2.95 4.07
N LYS A 36 -18.12 4.09 3.44
CA LYS A 36 -18.34 5.35 4.14
C LYS A 36 -19.76 5.85 3.83
N GLN A 37 -20.69 5.60 4.75
CA GLN A 37 -21.98 6.27 4.69
C GLN A 37 -21.83 7.73 5.08
N ARG A 38 -21.87 8.63 4.10
CA ARG A 38 -22.18 10.05 4.34
C ARG A 38 -23.70 10.20 4.39
N SER A 39 -24.24 10.39 5.57
CA SER A 39 -25.61 10.90 5.75
C SER A 39 -25.68 12.35 5.23
N ARG A 40 -26.26 12.55 4.07
CA ARG A 40 -26.73 13.89 3.66
C ARG A 40 -28.15 14.08 4.13
N ILE A 41 -28.35 15.14 4.89
CA ILE A 41 -29.64 15.69 5.27
C ILE A 41 -30.35 16.12 3.97
N ALA A 42 -31.49 15.50 3.67
CA ALA A 42 -32.36 15.91 2.58
C ALA A 42 -33.25 17.07 3.08
N GLY A 43 -33.02 18.26 2.53
CA GLY A 43 -33.96 19.34 2.63
C GLY A 43 -35.13 19.13 1.66
N GLN A 44 -36.33 19.21 2.18
CA GLN A 44 -37.58 19.17 1.42
C GLN A 44 -37.70 20.38 0.50
N CYS A 45 -38.02 20.16 -0.76
CA CYS A 45 -38.66 21.16 -1.61
C CYS A 45 -39.97 20.60 -2.17
N THR A 46 -41.07 21.17 -1.72
CA THR A 46 -42.37 21.09 -2.33
C THR A 46 -42.48 22.19 -3.37
N GLU A 47 -42.85 21.87 -4.60
CA GLU A 47 -43.74 22.72 -5.38
C GLU A 47 -44.18 22.06 -6.69
N THR A 48 -45.42 22.33 -7.00
CA THR A 48 -46.35 21.79 -7.97
C THR A 48 -46.00 22.06 -9.44
N CYS A 49 -46.24 21.06 -10.30
CA CYS A 49 -46.22 21.17 -11.75
C CYS A 49 -47.62 21.04 -12.34
N PRO A 50 -48.06 21.90 -13.26
CA PRO A 50 -49.35 21.77 -13.98
C PRO A 50 -49.22 20.87 -15.22
N GLN A 51 -50.27 20.11 -15.47
CA GLN A 51 -50.45 19.21 -16.62
C GLN A 51 -50.91 19.97 -17.88
N THR A 52 -50.48 19.55 -19.06
CA THR A 52 -51.23 19.63 -20.31
C THR A 52 -50.96 18.42 -21.21
N PRO A 53 -51.96 18.05 -22.06
CA PRO A 53 -52.05 16.71 -22.64
C PRO A 53 -51.71 16.65 -24.16
N GLY A 54 -51.30 15.49 -24.64
CA GLY A 54 -51.37 15.24 -26.07
C GLY A 54 -50.47 14.17 -26.67
N LYS A 55 -51.02 12.93 -26.81
CA LYS A 55 -50.89 11.99 -27.94
C LYS A 55 -49.50 11.48 -28.41
N SER A 56 -49.16 10.24 -28.32
CA SER A 56 -49.45 9.13 -29.27
C SER A 56 -48.61 7.89 -28.87
N PRO A 57 -48.99 6.65 -29.18
CA PRO A 57 -48.33 5.47 -28.59
C PRO A 57 -47.09 5.10 -29.38
N THR A 58 -45.95 5.22 -28.76
CA THR A 58 -44.71 4.65 -29.28
C THR A 58 -44.27 3.52 -28.37
N ARG A 59 -44.17 2.32 -28.96
CA ARG A 59 -43.49 1.12 -28.53
C ARG A 59 -42.87 1.17 -27.12
N MET A 60 -43.44 0.34 -26.26
CA MET A 60 -42.77 -0.10 -25.03
C MET A 60 -41.46 -0.77 -25.40
N THR A 61 -40.36 -0.06 -25.27
CA THR A 61 -39.07 -0.67 -24.96
C THR A 61 -38.99 -0.67 -23.47
N ASP A 62 -38.93 -1.85 -22.87
CA ASP A 62 -38.67 -2.06 -21.46
C ASP A 62 -37.32 -1.45 -21.10
N THR A 63 -37.31 -0.18 -20.76
CA THR A 63 -36.23 0.42 -19.98
C THR A 63 -36.48 0.01 -18.54
N ILE A 64 -35.89 -1.12 -18.13
CA ILE A 64 -35.61 -1.42 -16.74
C ILE A 64 -34.93 -0.18 -16.18
N GLY A 65 -35.57 0.50 -15.26
CA GLY A 65 -35.09 1.76 -14.70
C GLY A 65 -33.65 1.62 -14.21
N ASP A 66 -32.78 2.41 -14.80
CA ASP A 66 -31.37 2.57 -14.43
C ASP A 66 -31.28 3.32 -13.10
N THR A 67 -31.75 2.71 -12.02
CA THR A 67 -31.26 3.07 -10.70
C THR A 67 -29.84 2.50 -10.64
N PRO A 68 -28.80 3.35 -10.58
CA PRO A 68 -27.44 2.85 -10.54
C PRO A 68 -27.31 1.96 -9.32
N VAL A 69 -27.10 0.66 -9.55
CA VAL A 69 -26.86 -0.31 -8.48
C VAL A 69 -25.65 0.21 -7.70
N GLN A 70 -25.91 0.71 -6.50
CA GLN A 70 -24.87 1.28 -5.66
C GLN A 70 -24.01 0.13 -5.14
N ARG A 71 -22.87 -0.12 -5.82
CA ARG A 71 -21.94 -1.16 -5.43
C ARG A 71 -21.40 -0.88 -4.02
N LYS A 72 -21.53 -1.83 -3.12
CA LYS A 72 -20.94 -1.76 -1.78
C LYS A 72 -19.42 -1.82 -1.86
N THR A 73 -18.89 -2.75 -2.68
CA THR A 73 -17.46 -2.91 -2.94
C THR A 73 -16.91 -1.75 -3.75
N LYS A 74 -15.85 -1.11 -3.25
CA LYS A 74 -15.14 -0.03 -3.93
C LYS A 74 -13.92 -0.59 -4.67
N ILE A 75 -13.60 0.01 -5.82
CA ILE A 75 -12.44 -0.35 -6.62
C ILE A 75 -11.34 0.65 -6.35
N VAL A 76 -10.22 0.15 -5.83
CA VAL A 76 -8.96 0.89 -5.72
C VAL A 76 -8.08 0.52 -6.89
N ALA A 77 -7.56 1.50 -7.62
CA ALA A 77 -6.64 1.26 -8.73
C ALA A 77 -5.35 2.07 -8.53
N THR A 78 -4.21 1.39 -8.66
CA THR A 78 -2.91 2.06 -8.66
C THR A 78 -2.69 2.77 -9.99
N ILE A 79 -2.30 4.04 -9.91
CA ILE A 79 -2.03 4.88 -11.07
C ILE A 79 -0.56 4.76 -11.43
N GLY A 80 -0.28 4.20 -12.59
CA GLY A 80 1.06 4.05 -13.12
C GLY A 80 1.20 4.67 -14.52
N PRO A 81 2.38 4.58 -15.15
CA PRO A 81 2.66 5.20 -16.46
C PRO A 81 1.67 4.79 -17.55
N ALA A 82 1.15 3.57 -17.50
CA ALA A 82 0.21 3.04 -18.50
C ALA A 82 -1.16 3.74 -18.50
N CYS A 83 -1.57 4.36 -17.38
CA CYS A 83 -2.89 4.97 -17.21
C CYS A 83 -2.85 6.46 -16.77
N ASN A 84 -1.70 7.12 -16.85
CA ASN A 84 -1.46 8.47 -16.32
C ASN A 84 -1.85 9.60 -17.32
N THR A 85 -2.90 9.44 -18.11
CA THR A 85 -3.46 10.51 -18.95
C THR A 85 -4.89 10.81 -18.53
N VAL A 86 -5.32 12.07 -18.61
CA VAL A 86 -6.66 12.48 -18.20
C VAL A 86 -7.74 11.63 -18.88
N SER A 87 -7.61 11.37 -20.19
CA SER A 87 -8.58 10.56 -20.92
C SER A 87 -8.70 9.11 -20.42
N LYS A 88 -7.58 8.47 -20.07
CA LYS A 88 -7.58 7.13 -19.48
C LYS A 88 -8.16 7.13 -18.07
N LEU A 89 -7.81 8.14 -17.26
CA LEU A 89 -8.36 8.31 -15.91
C LEU A 89 -9.87 8.51 -15.95
N VAL A 90 -10.39 9.33 -16.87
CA VAL A 90 -11.85 9.48 -17.11
C VAL A 90 -12.49 8.13 -17.46
N ALA A 91 -11.87 7.35 -18.34
CA ALA A 91 -12.37 6.03 -18.69
C ALA A 91 -12.40 5.07 -17.49
N MET A 92 -11.33 5.07 -16.66
CA MET A 92 -11.27 4.28 -15.42
C MET A 92 -12.34 4.69 -14.41
N ILE A 93 -12.55 5.99 -14.22
CA ILE A 93 -13.59 6.53 -13.32
C ILE A 93 -14.98 6.10 -13.80
N ARG A 94 -15.26 6.22 -15.09
CA ARG A 94 -16.52 5.79 -15.70
C ARG A 94 -16.72 4.28 -15.63
N ALA A 95 -15.65 3.49 -15.77
CA ALA A 95 -15.65 2.06 -15.58
C ALA A 95 -15.86 1.64 -14.12
N GLY A 96 -15.75 2.58 -13.17
CA GLY A 96 -16.12 2.39 -11.77
C GLY A 96 -14.96 2.42 -10.77
N MET A 97 -13.81 2.97 -11.10
CA MET A 97 -12.78 3.30 -10.12
C MET A 97 -13.36 4.25 -9.07
N ASN A 98 -13.10 3.96 -7.80
CA ASN A 98 -13.56 4.74 -6.66
C ASN A 98 -12.41 5.44 -5.94
N VAL A 99 -11.23 4.80 -5.91
CA VAL A 99 -10.04 5.30 -5.25
C VAL A 99 -8.86 5.16 -6.21
N ALA A 100 -8.11 6.23 -6.39
CA ALA A 100 -6.84 6.23 -7.10
C ALA A 100 -5.71 6.10 -6.06
N ARG A 101 -4.89 5.03 -6.14
CA ARG A 101 -3.73 4.79 -5.29
C ARG A 101 -2.48 5.32 -5.98
N LEU A 102 -1.72 6.17 -5.28
CA LEU A 102 -0.42 6.68 -5.69
C LEU A 102 0.64 6.03 -4.80
N ASN A 103 1.50 5.19 -5.38
CA ASN A 103 2.57 4.51 -4.65
C ASN A 103 3.84 5.36 -4.65
N LEU A 104 4.21 5.92 -3.50
CA LEU A 104 5.39 6.78 -3.34
C LEU A 104 6.73 6.03 -3.44
N SER A 105 6.71 4.69 -3.43
CA SER A 105 7.93 3.89 -3.67
C SER A 105 8.48 4.08 -5.09
N HIS A 106 7.69 4.64 -6.00
CA HIS A 106 8.06 4.87 -7.39
C HIS A 106 7.88 6.34 -7.78
N GLY A 107 8.84 6.88 -8.53
CA GLY A 107 8.79 8.28 -8.96
C GLY A 107 9.21 9.26 -7.85
N ASP A 108 8.85 10.50 -8.03
CA ASP A 108 9.11 11.60 -7.09
C ASP A 108 7.82 12.34 -6.71
N LEU A 109 7.90 13.17 -5.68
CA LEU A 109 6.74 13.88 -5.15
C LEU A 109 6.16 14.90 -6.16
N ASP A 110 6.99 15.48 -7.02
CA ASP A 110 6.50 16.42 -8.04
C ASP A 110 5.71 15.69 -9.13
N GLY A 111 6.17 14.53 -9.57
CA GLY A 111 5.43 13.66 -10.47
C GLY A 111 4.08 13.22 -9.90
N HIS A 112 4.05 12.89 -8.60
CA HIS A 112 2.80 12.55 -7.91
C HIS A 112 1.86 13.76 -7.77
N ARG A 113 2.40 14.97 -7.55
CA ARG A 113 1.60 16.20 -7.53
C ARG A 113 0.91 16.44 -8.88
N GLU A 114 1.62 16.23 -9.98
CA GLU A 114 1.04 16.31 -11.32
C GLU A 114 0.00 15.18 -11.59
N GLN A 115 0.19 14.00 -11.03
CA GLN A 115 -0.83 12.93 -11.10
C GLN A 115 -2.09 13.31 -10.36
N ILE A 116 -2.00 13.91 -9.16
CA ILE A 116 -3.15 14.39 -8.40
C ILE A 116 -3.93 15.45 -9.19
N LYS A 117 -3.26 16.40 -9.82
CA LYS A 117 -3.93 17.41 -10.69
C LYS A 117 -4.72 16.75 -11.81
N ARG A 118 -4.10 15.78 -12.52
CA ARG A 118 -4.79 15.04 -13.60
C ARG A 118 -5.97 14.21 -13.08
N LEU A 119 -5.86 13.63 -11.88
CA LEU A 119 -6.96 12.89 -11.26
C LEU A 119 -8.14 13.80 -10.92
N ARG A 120 -7.89 14.99 -10.40
CA ARG A 120 -8.95 15.97 -10.11
C ARG A 120 -9.62 16.45 -11.39
N GLU A 121 -8.86 16.79 -12.42
CA GLU A 121 -9.37 17.13 -13.74
C GLU A 121 -10.22 15.99 -14.33
N ALA A 122 -9.74 14.76 -14.25
CA ALA A 122 -10.48 13.60 -14.74
C ALA A 122 -11.77 13.34 -13.95
N SER A 123 -11.77 13.60 -12.64
CA SER A 123 -12.95 13.54 -11.77
C SER A 123 -14.02 14.53 -12.20
N GLU A 124 -13.63 15.77 -12.49
CA GLU A 124 -14.52 16.82 -13.01
C GLU A 124 -15.08 16.44 -14.39
N GLN A 125 -14.24 16.03 -15.34
CA GLN A 125 -14.67 15.61 -16.68
C GLN A 125 -15.56 14.35 -16.66
N ALA A 126 -15.37 13.46 -15.71
CA ALA A 126 -16.22 12.29 -15.54
C ALA A 126 -17.55 12.60 -14.84
N GLY A 127 -17.68 13.76 -14.18
CA GLY A 127 -18.82 14.12 -13.33
C GLY A 127 -18.98 13.23 -12.10
N ARG A 128 -17.89 12.63 -11.59
CA ARG A 128 -17.89 11.66 -10.49
C ARG A 128 -16.70 11.89 -9.57
N SER A 129 -16.97 12.08 -8.29
CA SER A 129 -15.92 12.17 -7.28
C SER A 129 -15.20 10.84 -7.11
N ILE A 130 -13.88 10.90 -7.03
CA ILE A 130 -13.00 9.79 -6.64
C ILE A 130 -12.20 10.19 -5.40
N ALA A 131 -11.80 9.23 -4.61
CA ALA A 131 -10.85 9.43 -3.53
C ALA A 131 -9.41 9.23 -4.03
N ILE A 132 -8.47 9.93 -3.42
CA ILE A 132 -7.04 9.79 -3.68
C ILE A 132 -6.40 9.18 -2.43
N MET A 133 -5.64 8.12 -2.62
CA MET A 133 -4.90 7.43 -1.58
C MET A 133 -3.41 7.52 -1.87
N VAL A 134 -2.64 8.02 -0.92
CA VAL A 134 -1.18 7.97 -0.95
C VAL A 134 -0.72 6.73 -0.19
N ASP A 135 0.12 5.91 -0.84
CA ASP A 135 0.74 4.73 -0.25
C ASP A 135 2.20 5.05 0.04
N THR A 136 2.57 5.06 1.33
CA THR A 136 3.91 5.45 1.79
C THR A 136 4.95 4.41 1.41
N ARG A 137 6.21 4.84 1.28
CA ARG A 137 7.31 3.94 0.92
C ARG A 137 7.53 2.83 1.94
N GLY A 138 7.34 3.14 3.21
CA GLY A 138 7.71 2.23 4.28
C GLY A 138 9.22 2.10 4.45
N ILE A 139 9.63 1.27 5.41
CA ILE A 139 11.03 0.93 5.60
C ILE A 139 11.32 -0.37 4.87
N GLU A 140 11.91 -0.25 3.70
CA GLU A 140 12.43 -1.39 2.97
C GLU A 140 13.95 -1.46 3.10
N ILE A 141 14.45 -2.63 3.45
CA ILE A 141 15.87 -2.92 3.28
C ILE A 141 16.09 -3.21 1.80
N ARG A 142 17.06 -2.54 1.20
CA ARG A 142 17.40 -2.73 -0.21
C ARG A 142 18.88 -3.00 -0.39
N THR A 143 19.21 -3.74 -1.45
CA THR A 143 20.60 -3.84 -1.92
C THR A 143 21.05 -2.53 -2.56
N GLY A 144 22.34 -2.29 -2.58
CA GLY A 144 22.96 -1.20 -3.34
C GLY A 144 22.98 -1.46 -4.85
N ALA A 145 23.79 -0.65 -5.53
CA ALA A 145 24.07 -0.83 -6.95
C ALA A 145 25.05 -1.99 -7.18
N VAL A 146 24.95 -2.66 -8.33
CA VAL A 146 25.89 -3.69 -8.78
C VAL A 146 26.55 -3.30 -10.08
N GLU A 147 27.78 -3.79 -10.31
CA GLU A 147 28.55 -3.55 -11.53
C GLU A 147 27.76 -3.98 -12.77
N GLY A 148 27.77 -3.16 -13.82
CA GLY A 148 27.02 -3.44 -15.04
C GLY A 148 25.50 -3.46 -14.89
N GLY A 149 24.95 -3.06 -13.72
CA GLY A 149 23.51 -2.98 -13.45
C GLY A 149 22.86 -4.30 -13.04
N SER A 150 23.53 -5.43 -13.20
CA SER A 150 23.07 -6.74 -12.70
C SER A 150 24.21 -7.77 -12.64
N VAL A 151 24.06 -8.75 -11.74
CA VAL A 151 25.00 -9.86 -11.55
C VAL A 151 24.23 -11.17 -11.39
N ASP A 152 24.76 -12.26 -11.94
CA ASP A 152 24.19 -13.60 -11.78
C ASP A 152 24.82 -14.31 -10.58
N LEU A 153 24.01 -14.64 -9.59
CA LEU A 153 24.41 -15.40 -8.40
C LEU A 153 24.21 -16.89 -8.65
N GLN A 154 25.27 -17.67 -8.45
CA GLN A 154 25.21 -19.12 -8.63
C GLN A 154 24.82 -19.80 -7.31
N THR A 155 23.98 -20.83 -7.37
CA THR A 155 23.65 -21.67 -6.23
C THR A 155 24.94 -22.28 -5.65
N ASP A 156 24.99 -22.41 -4.33
CA ASP A 156 26.13 -22.84 -3.51
C ASP A 156 27.34 -21.89 -3.48
N ALA A 157 27.32 -20.78 -4.20
CA ALA A 157 28.35 -19.74 -4.10
C ALA A 157 28.28 -19.02 -2.74
N THR A 158 29.40 -18.42 -2.34
CA THR A 158 29.45 -17.48 -1.22
C THR A 158 29.07 -16.08 -1.71
N PHE A 159 28.29 -15.37 -0.91
CA PHE A 159 27.87 -14.00 -1.21
C PHE A 159 27.82 -13.16 0.07
N THR A 160 28.36 -11.96 0.05
CA THR A 160 28.46 -11.12 1.25
C THR A 160 27.57 -9.89 1.15
N LEU A 161 26.79 -9.62 2.20
CA LEU A 161 26.05 -8.38 2.36
C LEU A 161 26.86 -7.43 3.25
N TYR A 162 27.14 -6.24 2.75
CA TYR A 162 27.95 -5.21 3.40
C TYR A 162 27.07 -4.09 3.92
N THR A 163 27.42 -3.52 5.06
CA THR A 163 26.72 -2.34 5.63
C THR A 163 27.35 -1.00 5.27
N ASP A 164 28.52 -1.00 4.66
CA ASP A 164 29.17 0.17 4.05
C ASP A 164 28.76 0.31 2.59
N GLU A 165 28.81 1.54 2.09
CA GLU A 165 28.46 1.84 0.71
C GLU A 165 29.57 1.37 -0.24
N ARG A 166 29.21 0.46 -1.14
CA ARG A 166 30.08 -0.03 -2.21
C ARG A 166 29.25 -0.50 -3.41
N VAL A 167 29.84 -0.43 -4.60
CA VAL A 167 29.27 -1.08 -5.78
C VAL A 167 29.51 -2.58 -5.66
N GLY A 168 28.41 -3.34 -5.72
CA GLY A 168 28.45 -4.81 -5.58
C GLY A 168 28.87 -5.51 -6.87
N ASN A 169 29.19 -6.80 -6.74
CA ASN A 169 29.55 -7.71 -7.81
C ASN A 169 29.13 -9.15 -7.47
N ALA A 170 29.67 -10.15 -8.14
CA ALA A 170 29.34 -11.56 -7.87
C ALA A 170 29.77 -12.07 -6.48
N GLN A 171 30.57 -11.33 -5.73
CA GLN A 171 31.05 -11.68 -4.39
C GLN A 171 30.22 -11.03 -3.27
N GLY A 172 29.51 -9.93 -3.56
CA GLY A 172 28.68 -9.27 -2.56
C GLY A 172 28.15 -7.92 -2.99
N VAL A 173 27.26 -7.38 -2.17
CA VAL A 173 26.59 -6.09 -2.40
C VAL A 173 26.35 -5.38 -1.07
N SER A 174 26.28 -4.04 -1.08
CA SER A 174 25.85 -3.26 0.09
C SER A 174 24.35 -3.42 0.37
N VAL A 175 23.96 -3.22 1.62
CA VAL A 175 22.55 -3.12 2.03
C VAL A 175 22.30 -1.81 2.77
N THR A 176 21.07 -1.28 2.65
CA THR A 176 20.70 0.03 3.20
C THR A 176 20.59 0.02 4.73
N TYR A 177 20.37 -1.12 5.36
CA TYR A 177 20.17 -1.24 6.80
C TYR A 177 21.47 -1.61 7.53
N ARG A 178 22.09 -0.63 8.20
CA ARG A 178 23.41 -0.79 8.83
C ARG A 178 23.43 -1.70 10.05
N LYS A 179 22.29 -1.84 10.76
CA LYS A 179 22.19 -2.71 11.94
C LYS A 179 21.89 -4.17 11.60
N LEU A 180 21.73 -4.50 10.33
CA LEU A 180 21.38 -5.86 9.91
C LEU A 180 22.30 -6.95 10.48
N PRO A 181 23.64 -6.78 10.58
CA PRO A 181 24.51 -7.78 11.17
C PRO A 181 24.24 -8.07 12.65
N GLU A 182 23.68 -7.11 13.39
CA GLU A 182 23.34 -7.29 14.81
C GLU A 182 22.07 -8.12 15.02
N GLU A 183 21.24 -8.25 13.99
CA GLU A 183 19.91 -8.83 14.04
C GLU A 183 19.80 -10.20 13.38
N VAL A 184 20.81 -10.60 12.61
CA VAL A 184 20.85 -11.92 11.95
C VAL A 184 21.77 -12.90 12.68
N ARG A 185 21.54 -14.20 12.46
CA ARG A 185 22.33 -15.30 13.01
C ARG A 185 22.64 -16.30 11.91
N THR A 186 23.58 -17.22 12.17
CA THR A 186 23.82 -18.38 11.30
C THR A 186 22.51 -19.08 10.98
N ASP A 187 22.36 -19.54 9.76
CA ASP A 187 21.18 -20.18 9.17
C ASP A 187 19.94 -19.26 9.01
N THR A 188 20.05 -17.97 9.33
CA THR A 188 18.96 -17.03 9.02
C THR A 188 18.74 -16.95 7.50
N PRO A 189 17.52 -17.20 6.99
CA PRO A 189 17.21 -17.01 5.58
C PRO A 189 17.10 -15.52 5.24
N ILE A 190 17.71 -15.12 4.14
CA ILE A 190 17.62 -13.77 3.56
C ILE A 190 17.13 -13.92 2.12
N LEU A 191 16.03 -13.25 1.80
CA LEU A 191 15.44 -13.24 0.49
C LEU A 191 15.77 -11.93 -0.23
N LEU A 192 16.25 -12.02 -1.47
CA LEU A 192 16.51 -10.86 -2.34
C LEU A 192 15.54 -10.87 -3.52
N ASP A 193 15.22 -9.65 -4.03
CA ASP A 193 14.36 -9.45 -5.19
C ASP A 193 13.00 -10.18 -5.03
N ASP A 194 12.28 -9.85 -3.95
CA ASP A 194 10.97 -10.41 -3.61
C ASP A 194 10.97 -11.96 -3.53
N GLY A 195 12.08 -12.51 -3.07
CA GLY A 195 12.25 -13.95 -2.91
C GLY A 195 12.72 -14.70 -4.15
N ALA A 196 13.10 -14.00 -5.22
CA ALA A 196 13.67 -14.61 -6.42
C ALA A 196 15.05 -15.22 -6.18
N ILE A 197 15.78 -14.72 -5.16
CA ILE A 197 17.09 -15.23 -4.72
C ILE A 197 17.01 -15.50 -3.24
N GLU A 198 17.52 -16.67 -2.81
CA GLU A 198 17.54 -17.08 -1.41
C GLU A 198 18.97 -17.30 -0.93
N LEU A 199 19.30 -16.68 0.20
CA LEU A 199 20.57 -16.80 0.89
C LEU A 199 20.34 -17.40 2.29
N ALA A 200 21.34 -18.12 2.80
CA ALA A 200 21.43 -18.47 4.22
C ALA A 200 22.70 -17.85 4.82
N VAL A 201 22.56 -17.21 5.96
CA VAL A 201 23.70 -16.66 6.70
C VAL A 201 24.62 -17.79 7.14
N SER A 202 25.90 -17.73 6.77
CA SER A 202 26.94 -18.68 7.23
C SER A 202 27.76 -18.14 8.40
N ASP A 203 28.01 -16.81 8.40
CA ASP A 203 28.77 -16.13 9.45
C ASP A 203 28.48 -14.64 9.47
N VAL A 204 28.74 -13.98 10.60
CA VAL A 204 28.64 -12.52 10.74
C VAL A 204 29.94 -12.05 11.37
N SER A 205 30.71 -11.26 10.63
CA SER A 205 31.99 -10.72 11.10
C SER A 205 32.28 -9.36 10.47
N ASP A 206 33.00 -8.51 11.20
CA ASP A 206 33.46 -7.20 10.73
C ASP A 206 32.38 -6.30 10.13
N GLY A 207 31.13 -6.39 10.64
CA GLY A 207 29.98 -5.64 10.12
C GLY A 207 29.46 -6.12 8.77
N ALA A 208 29.91 -7.29 8.30
CA ALA A 208 29.45 -7.95 7.09
C ALA A 208 28.71 -9.25 7.41
N ILE A 209 27.79 -9.64 6.54
CA ILE A 209 27.02 -10.87 6.64
C ILE A 209 27.45 -11.79 5.52
N HIS A 210 28.14 -12.86 5.87
CA HIS A 210 28.57 -13.88 4.91
C HIS A 210 27.45 -14.88 4.71
N CYS A 211 27.08 -15.14 3.48
CA CYS A 211 25.98 -16.01 3.12
C CYS A 211 26.40 -17.08 2.13
N ARG A 212 25.70 -18.20 2.16
CA ARG A 212 25.67 -19.18 1.07
C ARG A 212 24.41 -18.93 0.23
N VAL A 213 24.52 -18.92 -1.08
CA VAL A 213 23.40 -18.82 -2.00
C VAL A 213 22.68 -20.18 -2.03
N LEU A 214 21.44 -20.23 -1.51
CA LEU A 214 20.59 -21.43 -1.57
C LEU A 214 19.88 -21.52 -2.91
N HIS A 215 19.36 -20.39 -3.40
CA HIS A 215 18.71 -20.27 -4.69
C HIS A 215 19.30 -19.09 -5.44
N GLY A 216 20.02 -19.38 -6.51
CA GLY A 216 20.68 -18.38 -7.34
C GLY A 216 19.71 -17.68 -8.28
N GLY A 217 20.17 -16.57 -8.86
CA GLY A 217 19.40 -15.78 -9.82
C GLY A 217 20.10 -14.50 -10.22
N ARG A 218 19.46 -13.70 -11.05
CA ARG A 218 19.98 -12.43 -11.52
C ARG A 218 19.62 -11.32 -10.54
N LEU A 219 20.60 -10.79 -9.82
CA LEU A 219 20.46 -9.67 -8.91
C LEU A 219 20.66 -8.35 -9.67
N GLY A 220 19.64 -7.47 -9.66
CA GLY A 220 19.71 -6.09 -10.17
C GLY A 220 20.08 -5.07 -9.09
N ASN A 221 20.08 -3.79 -9.47
CA ASN A 221 20.26 -2.68 -8.54
C ASN A 221 19.06 -2.51 -7.61
N SER A 222 19.33 -2.07 -6.37
CA SER A 222 18.31 -1.60 -5.42
C SER A 222 17.15 -2.59 -5.20
N LYS A 223 17.46 -3.89 -5.08
CA LYS A 223 16.48 -4.95 -4.88
C LYS A 223 16.09 -5.09 -3.42
N SER A 224 14.86 -5.52 -3.16
CA SER A 224 14.35 -5.80 -1.81
C SER A 224 15.21 -6.84 -1.09
N VAL A 225 15.32 -6.68 0.23
CA VAL A 225 15.96 -7.62 1.16
C VAL A 225 14.97 -7.95 2.26
N ASN A 226 14.45 -9.17 2.28
CA ASN A 226 13.45 -9.63 3.24
C ASN A 226 14.03 -10.70 4.16
N LEU A 227 13.63 -10.66 5.42
CA LEU A 227 14.06 -11.59 6.45
C LEU A 227 12.84 -12.19 7.17
N PRO A 228 12.14 -13.17 6.56
CA PRO A 228 10.81 -13.62 7.00
C PRO A 228 10.81 -14.25 8.40
N GLU A 229 11.96 -14.71 8.90
CA GLU A 229 12.10 -15.34 10.22
C GLU A 229 12.72 -14.43 11.27
N THR A 230 13.16 -13.23 10.88
CA THR A 230 13.88 -12.31 11.77
C THR A 230 12.96 -11.16 12.18
N ARG A 231 12.88 -10.93 13.49
CA ARG A 231 12.23 -9.72 13.99
C ARG A 231 13.24 -8.58 13.92
N LEU A 232 13.11 -7.75 12.92
CA LEU A 232 13.93 -6.55 12.79
C LEU A 232 13.43 -5.45 13.75
N ALA A 233 14.37 -4.67 14.30
CA ALA A 233 14.05 -3.49 15.11
C ALA A 233 13.63 -2.28 14.24
N LEU A 234 13.18 -2.54 13.02
CA LEU A 234 12.66 -1.53 12.10
C LEU A 234 11.20 -1.21 12.47
N SER A 235 10.91 0.05 12.74
CA SER A 235 9.56 0.57 12.96
C SER A 235 9.16 1.44 11.77
N ALA A 236 7.90 1.41 11.36
CA ALA A 236 7.40 2.26 10.27
C ALA A 236 7.70 3.75 10.51
N VAL A 237 7.83 4.15 11.79
CA VAL A 237 8.31 5.48 12.20
C VAL A 237 9.42 5.33 13.22
N SER A 238 10.66 5.41 12.80
CA SER A 238 11.87 5.38 13.64
C SER A 238 12.59 6.73 13.61
N PRO A 239 13.53 7.01 14.53
CA PRO A 239 14.34 8.24 14.46
C PRO A 239 15.08 8.38 13.13
N GLU A 240 15.50 7.27 12.52
CA GLU A 240 16.28 7.25 11.29
C GLU A 240 15.45 7.65 10.05
N ASN A 241 14.14 7.36 10.03
CA ASN A 241 13.27 7.62 8.89
C ASN A 241 12.19 8.68 9.14
N ARG A 242 12.12 9.24 10.35
CA ARG A 242 11.06 10.19 10.75
C ARG A 242 10.91 11.37 9.78
N GLU A 243 12.02 11.91 9.29
CA GLU A 243 12.01 13.04 8.36
C GLU A 243 11.45 12.64 6.99
N ASP A 244 11.73 11.43 6.52
CA ASP A 244 11.15 10.91 5.28
C ASP A 244 9.64 10.70 5.42
N VAL A 245 9.22 10.09 6.53
CA VAL A 245 7.79 9.93 6.85
C VAL A 245 7.09 11.29 6.96
N LYS A 246 7.69 12.26 7.65
CA LYS A 246 7.16 13.65 7.73
C LYS A 246 6.98 14.27 6.34
N ARG A 247 7.95 14.09 5.46
CA ARG A 247 7.89 14.62 4.09
C ARG A 247 6.75 13.96 3.29
N GLU A 248 6.54 12.66 3.41
CA GLU A 248 5.46 11.94 2.73
C GLU A 248 4.08 12.31 3.27
N LEU A 249 3.94 12.40 4.60
CA LEU A 249 2.69 12.81 5.23
C LEU A 249 2.39 14.30 5.01
N GLY A 250 3.42 15.15 4.99
CA GLY A 250 3.31 16.56 4.59
C GLY A 250 2.84 16.71 3.14
N PHE A 251 3.42 15.93 2.23
CA PHE A 251 2.94 15.87 0.84
C PHE A 251 1.45 15.47 0.76
N ALA A 252 1.04 14.48 1.54
CA ALA A 252 -0.36 14.06 1.59
C ALA A 252 -1.27 15.20 2.09
N ALA A 253 -0.84 15.93 3.13
CA ALA A 253 -1.56 17.07 3.68
C ALA A 253 -1.68 18.23 2.68
N GLU A 254 -0.57 18.64 2.05
CA GLU A 254 -0.51 19.72 1.07
C GLU A 254 -1.39 19.48 -0.17
N ASN A 255 -1.62 18.23 -0.53
CA ASN A 255 -2.36 17.85 -1.73
C ASN A 255 -3.80 17.39 -1.43
N ASP A 256 -4.28 17.55 -0.20
CA ASP A 256 -5.66 17.27 0.21
C ASP A 256 -6.09 15.85 -0.20
N VAL A 257 -5.27 14.84 0.13
CA VAL A 257 -5.58 13.43 -0.17
C VAL A 257 -6.60 12.87 0.83
N ASP A 258 -7.35 11.86 0.41
CA ASP A 258 -8.43 11.29 1.21
C ASP A 258 -7.97 10.20 2.18
N TYR A 259 -6.87 9.48 1.86
CA TYR A 259 -6.36 8.35 2.64
C TYR A 259 -4.86 8.23 2.56
N ILE A 260 -4.27 7.72 3.63
CA ILE A 260 -2.87 7.27 3.68
C ILE A 260 -2.89 5.75 3.87
N ALA A 261 -2.28 5.01 2.95
CA ALA A 261 -1.95 3.61 3.14
C ALA A 261 -0.53 3.54 3.73
N ALA A 262 -0.45 3.12 4.99
CA ALA A 262 0.78 3.11 5.76
C ALA A 262 1.47 1.75 5.61
N SER A 263 2.64 1.74 4.96
CA SER A 263 3.42 0.52 4.69
C SER A 263 4.17 0.02 5.93
N PHE A 264 4.40 -1.27 6.00
CA PHE A 264 5.19 -1.98 7.00
C PHE A 264 4.75 -1.77 8.45
N ILE A 265 3.45 -1.62 8.69
CA ILE A 265 2.91 -1.50 10.04
C ILE A 265 3.11 -2.82 10.80
N GLN A 266 3.82 -2.75 11.92
CA GLN A 266 4.10 -3.87 12.80
C GLN A 266 3.34 -3.78 14.13
N THR A 267 3.06 -2.57 14.61
CA THR A 267 2.46 -2.30 15.91
C THR A 267 1.43 -1.16 15.86
N ALA A 268 0.60 -1.06 16.90
CA ALA A 268 -0.29 0.09 17.09
C ALA A 268 0.48 1.42 17.25
N ASP A 269 1.69 1.36 17.80
CA ASP A 269 2.56 2.52 17.99
C ASP A 269 3.00 3.14 16.67
N ASP A 270 3.24 2.34 15.63
CA ASP A 270 3.55 2.83 14.28
C ASP A 270 2.43 3.73 13.74
N VAL A 271 1.18 3.28 13.85
CA VAL A 271 0.01 4.06 13.41
C VAL A 271 -0.15 5.33 14.25
N THR A 272 0.07 5.22 15.57
CA THR A 272 -0.06 6.35 16.49
C THR A 272 0.96 7.44 16.18
N LYS A 273 2.22 7.06 15.95
CA LYS A 273 3.29 8.01 15.56
C LYS A 273 3.02 8.70 14.22
N MET A 274 2.49 7.97 13.22
CA MET A 274 2.06 8.61 11.97
C MET A 274 0.93 9.61 12.20
N ARG A 275 -0.04 9.27 13.04
CA ARG A 275 -1.14 10.16 13.39
C ARG A 275 -0.66 11.42 14.11
N GLU A 276 0.33 11.30 15.02
CA GLU A 276 0.96 12.44 15.67
C GLU A 276 1.58 13.40 14.65
N ILE A 277 2.29 12.87 13.64
CA ILE A 277 2.87 13.69 12.56
C ILE A 277 1.78 14.41 11.75
N LEU A 278 0.63 13.77 11.50
CA LEU A 278 -0.48 14.43 10.82
C LEU A 278 -1.10 15.54 11.67
N ILE A 279 -1.22 15.33 12.99
CA ILE A 279 -1.71 16.35 13.93
C ILE A 279 -0.73 17.52 14.00
N GLU A 280 0.59 17.27 13.97
CA GLU A 280 1.62 18.33 13.90
C GLU A 280 1.43 19.23 12.65
N ASN A 281 0.79 18.73 11.58
CA ASN A 281 0.47 19.48 10.37
C ASN A 281 -1.00 19.98 10.31
N ASP A 282 -1.71 20.00 11.44
CA ASP A 282 -3.12 20.42 11.54
C ASP A 282 -4.09 19.66 10.61
N VAL A 283 -3.76 18.41 10.25
CA VAL A 283 -4.61 17.57 9.37
C VAL A 283 -5.01 16.27 10.05
N ASN A 284 -6.16 15.74 9.64
CA ASN A 284 -6.65 14.44 10.08
C ASN A 284 -7.03 13.58 8.87
N ILE A 285 -6.03 12.97 8.24
CA ILE A 285 -6.22 12.06 7.13
C ILE A 285 -6.34 10.63 7.67
N PRO A 286 -7.39 9.86 7.29
CA PRO A 286 -7.53 8.47 7.69
C PRO A 286 -6.33 7.61 7.29
N ILE A 287 -5.83 6.81 8.24
CA ILE A 287 -4.69 5.91 8.06
C ILE A 287 -5.21 4.48 7.87
N ILE A 288 -4.81 3.88 6.75
CA ILE A 288 -5.05 2.49 6.42
C ILE A 288 -3.76 1.72 6.66
N ALA A 289 -3.74 0.90 7.71
CA ALA A 289 -2.56 0.12 8.04
C ALA A 289 -2.40 -1.06 7.08
N LYS A 290 -1.25 -1.17 6.42
CA LYS A 290 -0.93 -2.31 5.55
C LYS A 290 -0.33 -3.43 6.39
N ILE A 291 -0.97 -4.59 6.34
CA ILE A 291 -0.50 -5.81 7.01
C ILE A 291 0.29 -6.62 5.99
N GLU A 292 1.61 -6.59 6.13
CA GLU A 292 2.58 -7.08 5.15
C GLU A 292 3.51 -8.16 5.72
N ASN A 293 3.60 -8.26 7.06
CA ASN A 293 4.59 -9.08 7.73
C ASN A 293 4.02 -9.86 8.92
N LYS A 294 4.79 -10.82 9.45
CA LYS A 294 4.39 -11.64 10.61
C LYS A 294 4.06 -10.81 11.85
N ALA A 295 4.79 -9.71 12.09
CA ALA A 295 4.59 -8.86 13.26
C ALA A 295 3.23 -8.15 13.19
N GLY A 296 2.87 -7.58 12.03
CA GLY A 296 1.57 -6.96 11.80
C GLY A 296 0.41 -7.94 11.96
N VAL A 297 0.57 -9.19 11.47
CA VAL A 297 -0.44 -10.25 11.69
C VAL A 297 -0.57 -10.58 13.18
N LYS A 298 0.54 -10.72 13.89
CA LYS A 298 0.54 -11.03 15.34
C LYS A 298 -0.12 -9.93 16.17
N ASN A 299 0.14 -8.67 15.83
CA ASN A 299 -0.36 -7.50 16.56
C ASN A 299 -1.66 -6.93 15.96
N LEU A 300 -2.34 -7.69 15.12
CA LEU A 300 -3.49 -7.24 14.33
C LEU A 300 -4.59 -6.56 15.18
N LEU A 301 -4.95 -7.13 16.33
CA LEU A 301 -6.01 -6.59 17.20
C LEU A 301 -5.67 -5.18 17.71
N GLU A 302 -4.41 -4.97 18.09
CA GLU A 302 -3.94 -3.66 18.58
C GLU A 302 -3.90 -2.65 17.43
N ILE A 303 -3.41 -3.05 16.24
CA ILE A 303 -3.38 -2.21 15.04
C ILE A 303 -4.80 -1.80 14.64
N VAL A 304 -5.74 -2.74 14.57
CA VAL A 304 -7.17 -2.49 14.24
C VAL A 304 -7.81 -1.50 15.21
N SER A 305 -7.37 -1.47 16.49
CA SER A 305 -7.93 -0.57 17.49
C SER A 305 -7.60 0.91 17.23
N VAL A 306 -6.52 1.22 16.50
CA VAL A 306 -6.00 2.57 16.28
C VAL A 306 -6.01 3.01 14.82
N ALA A 307 -6.04 2.07 13.86
CA ALA A 307 -6.12 2.36 12.44
C ALA A 307 -7.56 2.65 11.99
N ASP A 308 -7.73 3.45 10.93
CA ASP A 308 -9.03 3.76 10.33
C ASP A 308 -9.47 2.68 9.32
N GLY A 309 -8.53 1.87 8.86
CA GLY A 309 -8.77 0.73 7.98
C GLY A 309 -7.55 -0.17 7.88
N ILE A 310 -7.73 -1.34 7.28
CA ILE A 310 -6.66 -2.33 7.08
C ILE A 310 -6.55 -2.67 5.60
N MET A 311 -5.33 -2.76 5.10
CA MET A 311 -5.02 -3.31 3.78
C MET A 311 -4.29 -4.64 3.95
N VAL A 312 -4.82 -5.68 3.31
CA VAL A 312 -4.14 -6.98 3.22
C VAL A 312 -3.23 -6.95 2.00
N ALA A 313 -1.96 -6.67 2.21
CA ALA A 313 -0.95 -6.57 1.16
C ALA A 313 -0.38 -7.97 0.85
N ARG A 314 -1.09 -8.73 0.00
CA ARG A 314 -0.80 -10.16 -0.21
C ARG A 314 0.54 -10.45 -0.87
N GLY A 315 1.07 -9.57 -1.73
CA GLY A 315 2.36 -9.76 -2.36
C GLY A 315 3.48 -9.69 -1.33
N ASP A 316 3.57 -8.57 -0.61
CA ASP A 316 4.58 -8.38 0.44
C ASP A 316 4.41 -9.44 1.54
N MET A 317 3.15 -9.73 1.92
CA MET A 317 2.84 -10.82 2.86
C MET A 317 3.32 -12.19 2.36
N GLY A 318 3.25 -12.46 1.05
CA GLY A 318 3.68 -13.73 0.46
C GLY A 318 5.20 -13.89 0.38
N VAL A 319 5.96 -12.82 0.56
CA VAL A 319 7.43 -12.87 0.73
C VAL A 319 7.78 -13.13 2.20
N GLU A 320 6.98 -12.58 3.13
CA GLU A 320 7.22 -12.64 4.58
C GLU A 320 6.60 -13.86 5.27
N LEU A 321 5.58 -14.48 4.67
CA LEU A 321 4.92 -15.68 5.17
C LEU A 321 4.96 -16.80 4.13
N PRO A 322 4.87 -18.08 4.54
CA PRO A 322 4.67 -19.17 3.60
C PRO A 322 3.43 -18.89 2.71
N LEU A 323 3.59 -19.01 1.39
CA LEU A 323 2.52 -18.72 0.43
C LEU A 323 1.22 -19.48 0.73
N ALA A 324 1.34 -20.70 1.27
CA ALA A 324 0.18 -21.52 1.66
C ALA A 324 -0.66 -20.90 2.79
N ASP A 325 -0.04 -20.07 3.65
CA ASP A 325 -0.68 -19.45 4.80
C ASP A 325 -1.40 -18.14 4.46
N VAL A 326 -1.01 -17.48 3.35
CA VAL A 326 -1.57 -16.18 2.94
C VAL A 326 -3.10 -16.19 2.82
N PRO A 327 -3.77 -17.19 2.19
CA PRO A 327 -5.23 -17.21 2.12
C PRO A 327 -5.92 -17.35 3.49
N ALA A 328 -5.34 -18.13 4.40
CA ALA A 328 -5.87 -18.29 5.76
C ALA A 328 -5.68 -17.00 6.57
N THR A 329 -4.51 -16.40 6.48
CA THR A 329 -4.17 -15.12 7.12
C THR A 329 -5.08 -13.99 6.62
N GLN A 330 -5.30 -13.88 5.31
CA GLN A 330 -6.24 -12.91 4.75
C GLN A 330 -7.65 -13.08 5.35
N LYS A 331 -8.16 -14.32 5.44
CA LYS A 331 -9.47 -14.57 6.05
C LYS A 331 -9.51 -14.21 7.54
N HIS A 332 -8.41 -14.46 8.25
CA HIS A 332 -8.27 -14.07 9.65
C HIS A 332 -8.34 -12.55 9.80
N ILE A 333 -7.54 -11.81 9.02
CA ILE A 333 -7.54 -10.34 9.04
C ILE A 333 -8.94 -9.79 8.77
N ILE A 334 -9.61 -10.26 7.69
CA ILE A 334 -10.95 -9.79 7.31
C ILE A 334 -12.00 -10.05 8.40
N ARG A 335 -11.87 -11.15 9.16
CA ARG A 335 -12.81 -11.45 10.24
C ARG A 335 -12.57 -10.65 11.51
N THR A 336 -11.34 -10.17 11.68
CA THR A 336 -10.92 -9.41 12.86
C THR A 336 -11.26 -7.92 12.71
N THR A 337 -11.32 -7.42 11.47
CA THR A 337 -11.67 -6.04 11.14
C THR A 337 -13.17 -5.85 10.93
#